data_774565a3604d6e3747f340daf771205a
#
_entry.id   774565a3604d6e3747f340daf771205a
#
_cell.length_a   1.000
_cell.length_b   1.000
_cell.length_c   1.000
_cell.angle_alpha   90.00
_cell.angle_beta   90.00
_cell.angle_gamma   90.00
#
_symmetry.space_group_name_H-M   'P 1'
#
loop_
_entity.id
_entity.type
_entity.pdbx_description
1 polymer ?
#
loop_
_entity_poly.entity_id
_entity_poly.type
_entity_poly.pdbx_seq_one_letter_code
_entity_poly.pdbx_strand_id
1 'polypeptide(L)'
;MTMLTAQEALARTRTIVLAVERALDQAIAQARHLTREGKDIDAYQVHCERVAYRATELQAARALRHYAERQSQDGQDDGVTGRMALAYAAEVYQTLRAEASAHLHAYGLGASGLADTLDAVDVQQAARTGVSEALLCAIGQAVLDTHGANTVWLGDDMAEMTRQAVRDFTHQEVEPMAAWVHRHDALAPDDLIAKMGQLGFFAMSIPEAYGGTGMGMLVMIITTEELSRGSLGAAGSLITRPEIVARALLDGGTEAQKQRWLPRIASGELMVAVSVTEPDTGSDVAALTCRATAGEVGGQQGYLLTGAKAWCTFAGRADLVGLLARTAGDSSRGARGLSLFLLEKERFYGHDFAIQQPHGGTLRARADATPGYRGMHSFTMHYDHFFVPADCLIGEARGRDRGFYLQMRGFANGRLQTGGRAVGLSQAALEKTVTYTKNRRQFGQPISAYQLTQYKLGRMATRLAAARQLTYAAARAMDAGSDTGLEAAMAKLLASDVAVWLTQEGQLLHGGWGYAEETPISRYVVDAQVLPIFEGVRPILALKVIARQLLSVLP
;
A
#
# COMPACT_ATOMS: atom_id res chain seq x y z
N MET A 1 2.33 19.86 -34.52
CA MET A 1 2.66 20.46 -33.21
C MET A 1 4.00 19.88 -32.77
N THR A 2 5.02 20.72 -32.56
CA THR A 2 6.31 20.23 -32.05
C THR A 2 6.11 19.62 -30.67
N MET A 3 6.64 18.42 -30.43
CA MET A 3 6.54 17.79 -29.12
C MET A 3 7.32 18.63 -28.08
N LEU A 4 6.73 18.80 -26.90
CA LEU A 4 7.39 19.48 -25.78
C LEU A 4 8.67 18.75 -25.39
N THR A 5 9.73 19.51 -25.18
CA THR A 5 10.93 19.01 -24.52
C THR A 5 10.62 18.68 -23.05
N ALA A 6 11.45 17.83 -22.42
CA ALA A 6 11.30 17.53 -21.00
C ALA A 6 11.39 18.80 -20.13
N GLN A 7 12.31 19.71 -20.47
CA GLN A 7 12.49 20.96 -19.73
C GLN A 7 11.27 21.88 -19.82
N GLU A 8 10.65 22.00 -20.99
CA GLU A 8 9.41 22.78 -21.16
C GLU A 8 8.24 22.14 -20.39
N ALA A 9 8.13 20.81 -20.40
CA ALA A 9 7.12 20.09 -19.65
C ALA A 9 7.29 20.31 -18.13
N LEU A 10 8.51 20.22 -17.61
CA LEU A 10 8.83 20.45 -16.21
C LEU A 10 8.58 21.90 -15.77
N ALA A 11 8.89 22.89 -16.61
CA ALA A 11 8.58 24.29 -16.33
C ALA A 11 7.07 24.52 -16.15
N ARG A 12 6.25 23.97 -17.08
CA ARG A 12 4.78 24.02 -16.98
C ARG A 12 4.24 23.24 -15.79
N THR A 13 4.83 22.10 -15.47
CA THR A 13 4.47 21.32 -14.28
C THR A 13 4.67 22.13 -13.01
N ARG A 14 5.78 22.87 -12.93
CA ARG A 14 6.08 23.74 -11.77
C ARG A 14 5.02 24.85 -11.63
N THR A 15 4.62 25.49 -12.72
CA THR A 15 3.55 26.51 -12.72
C THR A 15 2.25 25.94 -12.14
N ILE A 16 1.82 24.77 -12.62
CA ILE A 16 0.59 24.12 -12.13
C ILE A 16 0.70 23.75 -10.66
N VAL A 17 1.79 23.05 -10.27
CA VAL A 17 1.99 22.58 -8.90
C VAL A 17 1.95 23.73 -7.90
N LEU A 18 2.60 24.87 -8.20
CA LEU A 18 2.57 26.05 -7.32
C LEU A 18 1.18 26.67 -7.20
N ALA A 19 0.38 26.68 -8.26
CA ALA A 19 -0.99 27.18 -8.21
C ALA A 19 -1.90 26.25 -7.38
N VAL A 20 -1.80 24.95 -7.61
CA VAL A 20 -2.52 23.92 -6.85
C VAL A 20 -2.16 23.98 -5.35
N GLU A 21 -0.87 24.14 -5.03
CA GLU A 21 -0.37 24.30 -3.67
C GLU A 21 -1.01 25.46 -2.94
N ARG A 22 -0.98 26.67 -3.54
CA ARG A 22 -1.59 27.87 -2.93
C ARG A 22 -3.09 27.71 -2.67
N ALA A 23 -3.81 27.15 -3.64
CA ALA A 23 -5.25 26.90 -3.48
C ALA A 23 -5.55 25.86 -2.41
N LEU A 24 -4.73 24.81 -2.33
CA LEU A 24 -4.90 23.75 -1.34
C LEU A 24 -4.52 24.23 0.07
N ASP A 25 -3.49 25.06 0.23
CA ASP A 25 -3.12 25.65 1.53
C ASP A 25 -4.28 26.49 2.09
N GLN A 26 -4.97 27.24 1.24
CA GLN A 26 -6.19 27.96 1.63
C GLN A 26 -7.31 27.00 2.02
N ALA A 27 -7.51 25.92 1.26
CA ALA A 27 -8.51 24.91 1.57
C ALA A 27 -8.22 24.20 2.90
N ILE A 28 -6.97 23.87 3.19
CA ILE A 28 -6.54 23.30 4.47
C ILE A 28 -6.78 24.28 5.62
N ALA A 29 -6.41 25.54 5.45
CA ALA A 29 -6.63 26.58 6.47
C ALA A 29 -8.13 26.75 6.76
N GLN A 30 -8.97 26.80 5.74
CA GLN A 30 -10.42 26.86 5.89
C GLN A 30 -11.00 25.61 6.53
N ALA A 31 -10.52 24.41 6.14
CA ALA A 31 -10.94 23.15 6.75
C ALA A 31 -10.56 23.09 8.24
N ARG A 32 -9.38 23.59 8.63
CA ARG A 32 -8.99 23.74 10.04
C ARG A 32 -9.96 24.61 10.81
N HIS A 33 -10.33 25.76 10.25
CA HIS A 33 -11.31 26.67 10.85
C HIS A 33 -12.67 26.00 11.00
N LEU A 34 -13.22 25.41 9.93
CA LEU A 34 -14.53 24.75 9.94
C LEU A 34 -14.58 23.57 10.93
N THR A 35 -13.51 22.80 11.03
CA THR A 35 -13.44 21.62 11.90
C THR A 35 -12.92 21.89 13.29
N ARG A 36 -12.68 23.14 13.68
CA ARG A 36 -12.04 23.49 14.94
C ARG A 36 -10.75 22.70 15.16
N GLU A 37 -9.82 22.83 14.22
CA GLU A 37 -8.53 22.10 14.21
C GLU A 37 -8.69 20.58 14.22
N GLY A 38 -9.61 20.07 13.43
CA GLY A 38 -9.83 18.64 13.27
C GLY A 38 -10.68 17.97 14.35
N LYS A 39 -11.19 18.71 15.35
CA LYS A 39 -12.06 18.15 16.41
C LYS A 39 -13.41 17.71 15.85
N ASP A 40 -13.94 18.44 14.87
CA ASP A 40 -15.26 18.22 14.28
C ASP A 40 -15.20 17.60 12.86
N ILE A 41 -14.15 16.83 12.54
CA ILE A 41 -14.01 16.17 11.23
C ILE A 41 -15.27 15.38 10.86
N ASP A 42 -15.92 14.74 11.84
CA ASP A 42 -17.09 13.89 11.59
C ASP A 42 -18.33 14.68 11.13
N ALA A 43 -18.41 15.97 11.41
CA ALA A 43 -19.44 16.86 10.88
C ALA A 43 -19.14 17.39 9.45
N TYR A 44 -17.89 17.30 9.01
CA TYR A 44 -17.41 17.83 7.72
C TYR A 44 -16.70 16.78 6.86
N GLN A 45 -17.07 15.50 7.00
CA GLN A 45 -16.35 14.38 6.37
C GLN A 45 -16.15 14.52 4.86
N VAL A 46 -17.19 14.94 4.12
CA VAL A 46 -17.11 15.09 2.67
C VAL A 46 -16.06 16.12 2.25
N HIS A 47 -16.01 17.26 2.94
CA HIS A 47 -15.02 18.29 2.66
C HIS A 47 -13.61 17.84 3.07
N CYS A 48 -13.46 17.24 4.26
CA CYS A 48 -12.18 16.73 4.75
C CYS A 48 -11.63 15.61 3.87
N GLU A 49 -12.48 14.73 3.32
CA GLU A 49 -12.07 13.71 2.37
C GLU A 49 -11.53 14.34 1.08
N ARG A 50 -12.22 15.33 0.50
CA ARG A 50 -11.73 16.06 -0.70
C ARG A 50 -10.37 16.67 -0.44
N VAL A 51 -10.19 17.39 0.68
CA VAL A 51 -8.91 18.00 1.05
C VAL A 51 -7.81 16.94 1.18
N ALA A 52 -8.09 15.81 1.83
CA ALA A 52 -7.13 14.71 1.98
C ALA A 52 -6.71 14.12 0.63
N TYR A 53 -7.66 13.93 -0.31
CA TYR A 53 -7.37 13.47 -1.66
C TYR A 53 -6.54 14.47 -2.45
N ARG A 54 -6.92 15.75 -2.45
CA ARG A 54 -6.16 16.78 -3.20
C ARG A 54 -4.75 16.95 -2.64
N ALA A 55 -4.57 16.86 -1.32
CA ALA A 55 -3.25 16.86 -0.70
C ALA A 55 -2.40 15.65 -1.13
N THR A 56 -3.01 14.48 -1.18
CA THR A 56 -2.35 13.23 -1.64
C THR A 56 -1.91 13.35 -3.10
N GLU A 57 -2.79 13.82 -3.97
CA GLU A 57 -2.50 13.98 -5.40
C GLU A 57 -1.44 15.06 -5.65
N LEU A 58 -1.47 16.17 -4.91
CA LEU A 58 -0.42 17.20 -4.99
C LEU A 58 0.95 16.61 -4.58
N GLN A 59 1.02 15.83 -3.51
CA GLN A 59 2.27 15.17 -3.11
C GLN A 59 2.78 14.22 -4.18
N ALA A 60 1.90 13.48 -4.85
CA ALA A 60 2.28 12.61 -5.97
C ALA A 60 2.78 13.42 -7.19
N ALA A 61 2.14 14.55 -7.50
CA ALA A 61 2.60 15.45 -8.56
C ALA A 61 3.98 16.03 -8.27
N ARG A 62 4.25 16.40 -7.01
CA ARG A 62 5.57 16.85 -6.54
C ARG A 62 6.61 15.73 -6.66
N ALA A 63 6.29 14.53 -6.18
CA ALA A 63 7.19 13.39 -6.23
C ALA A 63 7.57 13.01 -7.67
N LEU A 64 6.60 12.97 -8.58
CA LEU A 64 6.84 12.67 -9.99
C LEU A 64 7.65 13.78 -10.68
N ARG A 65 7.38 15.05 -10.38
CA ARG A 65 8.18 16.17 -10.88
C ARG A 65 9.62 16.08 -10.41
N HIS A 66 9.86 15.88 -9.10
CA HIS A 66 11.21 15.75 -8.54
C HIS A 66 11.96 14.56 -9.14
N TYR A 67 11.26 13.46 -9.40
CA TYR A 67 11.85 12.32 -10.07
C TYR A 67 12.31 12.67 -11.49
N ALA A 68 11.46 13.33 -12.28
CA ALA A 68 11.81 13.75 -13.63
C ALA A 68 12.93 14.79 -13.67
N GLU A 69 12.96 15.72 -12.69
CA GLU A 69 14.06 16.68 -12.51
C GLU A 69 15.40 15.97 -12.23
N ARG A 70 15.41 14.96 -11.35
CA ARG A 70 16.61 14.16 -11.05
C ARG A 70 17.09 13.35 -12.28
N GLN A 71 16.17 12.68 -12.98
CA GLN A 71 16.50 11.99 -14.23
C GLN A 71 17.19 12.92 -15.23
N SER A 72 16.68 14.13 -15.41
CA SER A 72 17.26 15.11 -16.33
C SER A 72 18.64 15.59 -15.88
N GLN A 73 18.85 15.79 -14.57
CA GLN A 73 20.14 16.20 -13.99
C GLN A 73 21.22 15.12 -14.16
N ASP A 74 20.81 13.85 -14.03
CA ASP A 74 21.74 12.71 -14.12
C ASP A 74 21.88 12.17 -15.56
N GLY A 75 21.35 12.88 -16.55
CA GLY A 75 21.44 12.50 -17.96
C GLY A 75 20.62 11.24 -18.34
N GLN A 76 19.64 10.87 -17.52
CA GLN A 76 18.76 9.71 -17.69
C GLN A 76 17.37 10.10 -18.22
N ASP A 77 17.23 11.27 -18.85
CA ASP A 77 15.95 11.73 -19.39
C ASP A 77 15.46 10.79 -20.51
N ASP A 78 14.32 10.17 -20.29
CA ASP A 78 13.65 9.28 -21.24
C ASP A 78 12.72 10.04 -22.22
N GLY A 79 12.66 11.35 -22.14
CA GLY A 79 11.77 12.21 -22.91
C GLY A 79 10.27 12.03 -22.63
N VAL A 80 9.88 11.14 -21.71
CA VAL A 80 8.48 10.77 -21.41
C VAL A 80 8.10 11.17 -19.99
N THR A 81 8.97 10.95 -19.02
CA THR A 81 8.67 11.17 -17.61
C THR A 81 8.29 12.62 -17.31
N GLY A 82 8.99 13.60 -17.90
CA GLY A 82 8.62 15.02 -17.77
C GLY A 82 7.22 15.34 -18.32
N ARG A 83 6.84 14.68 -19.43
CA ARG A 83 5.48 14.80 -19.99
C ARG A 83 4.42 14.13 -19.12
N MET A 84 4.74 12.98 -18.50
CA MET A 84 3.86 12.35 -17.50
C MET A 84 3.66 13.24 -16.27
N ALA A 85 4.72 13.91 -15.80
CA ALA A 85 4.62 14.86 -14.70
C ALA A 85 3.66 16.03 -15.03
N LEU A 86 3.75 16.58 -16.23
CA LEU A 86 2.84 17.63 -16.70
C LEU A 86 1.39 17.12 -16.80
N ALA A 87 1.21 15.95 -17.39
CA ALA A 87 -0.12 15.36 -17.56
C ALA A 87 -0.80 15.08 -16.20
N TYR A 88 -0.06 14.52 -15.25
CA TYR A 88 -0.59 14.23 -13.93
C TYR A 88 -0.91 15.52 -13.14
N ALA A 89 0.00 16.49 -13.12
CA ALA A 89 -0.26 17.77 -12.46
C ALA A 89 -1.49 18.49 -13.05
N ALA A 90 -1.69 18.39 -14.36
CA ALA A 90 -2.85 18.97 -15.02
C ALA A 90 -4.17 18.23 -14.68
N GLU A 91 -4.16 16.90 -14.50
CA GLU A 91 -5.33 16.16 -13.98
C GLU A 91 -5.68 16.61 -12.55
N VAL A 92 -4.69 16.75 -11.67
CA VAL A 92 -4.86 17.23 -10.29
C VAL A 92 -5.45 18.63 -10.27
N TYR A 93 -4.88 19.54 -11.09
CA TYR A 93 -5.39 20.90 -11.25
C TYR A 93 -6.86 20.91 -11.68
N GLN A 94 -7.23 20.14 -12.71
CA GLN A 94 -8.61 20.14 -13.22
C GLN A 94 -9.60 19.71 -12.14
N THR A 95 -9.25 18.69 -11.37
CA THR A 95 -10.12 18.17 -10.31
C THR A 95 -10.26 19.19 -9.17
N LEU A 96 -9.13 19.74 -8.70
CA LEU A 96 -9.16 20.78 -7.65
C LEU A 96 -9.94 22.02 -8.09
N ARG A 97 -9.70 22.49 -9.32
CA ARG A 97 -10.38 23.66 -9.87
C ARG A 97 -11.90 23.45 -9.96
N ALA A 98 -12.35 22.28 -10.43
CA ALA A 98 -13.76 21.95 -10.51
C ALA A 98 -14.42 21.91 -9.12
N GLU A 99 -13.78 21.28 -8.15
CA GLU A 99 -14.27 21.22 -6.77
C GLU A 99 -14.27 22.61 -6.10
N ALA A 100 -13.19 23.37 -6.25
CA ALA A 100 -13.06 24.71 -5.68
C ALA A 100 -14.11 25.67 -6.24
N SER A 101 -14.34 25.64 -7.57
CA SER A 101 -15.36 26.49 -8.20
C SER A 101 -16.79 26.16 -7.76
N ALA A 102 -17.08 24.90 -7.47
CA ALA A 102 -18.37 24.46 -6.96
C ALA A 102 -18.57 24.75 -5.46
N HIS A 103 -17.49 24.95 -4.69
CA HIS A 103 -17.51 25.04 -3.23
C HIS A 103 -16.59 26.14 -2.70
N LEU A 104 -16.60 27.34 -3.30
CA LEU A 104 -15.70 28.46 -2.99
C LEU A 104 -15.54 28.73 -1.49
N HIS A 105 -16.63 28.83 -0.76
CA HIS A 105 -16.59 29.08 0.69
C HIS A 105 -15.88 27.98 1.47
N ALA A 106 -16.15 26.71 1.13
CA ALA A 106 -15.53 25.58 1.81
C ALA A 106 -14.01 25.49 1.55
N TYR A 107 -13.56 25.98 0.38
CA TYR A 107 -12.13 26.06 0.04
C TYR A 107 -11.45 27.35 0.52
N GLY A 108 -12.18 28.25 1.22
CA GLY A 108 -11.64 29.54 1.65
C GLY A 108 -11.33 30.49 0.50
N LEU A 109 -11.88 30.22 -0.67
CA LEU A 109 -11.66 31.00 -1.88
C LEU A 109 -12.87 31.90 -2.14
N GLY A 110 -12.60 33.19 -2.42
CA GLY A 110 -13.57 34.07 -3.09
C GLY A 110 -13.41 33.97 -4.62
N ALA A 111 -14.30 34.61 -5.35
CA ALA A 111 -14.20 34.67 -6.83
C ALA A 111 -12.84 35.23 -7.29
N SER A 112 -12.34 36.28 -6.63
CA SER A 112 -11.00 36.83 -6.87
C SER A 112 -9.88 35.86 -6.53
N GLY A 113 -9.98 35.11 -5.40
CA GLY A 113 -8.97 34.12 -5.01
C GLY A 113 -8.84 32.99 -6.02
N LEU A 114 -9.94 32.56 -6.63
CA LEU A 114 -9.90 31.56 -7.70
C LEU A 114 -9.22 32.14 -8.96
N ALA A 115 -9.55 33.40 -9.33
CA ALA A 115 -8.99 34.09 -10.47
C ALA A 115 -7.47 34.30 -10.34
N ASP A 116 -7.01 34.65 -9.13
CA ASP A 116 -5.60 34.96 -8.85
C ASP A 116 -4.72 33.71 -8.67
N THR A 117 -5.34 32.52 -8.53
CA THR A 117 -4.64 31.24 -8.33
C THR A 117 -4.85 30.30 -9.50
N LEU A 118 -5.96 29.56 -9.48
CA LEU A 118 -6.22 28.47 -10.43
C LEU A 118 -6.64 28.99 -11.82
N ASP A 119 -7.21 30.18 -11.93
CA ASP A 119 -7.65 30.78 -13.20
C ASP A 119 -6.63 31.73 -13.85
N ALA A 120 -5.42 31.84 -13.29
CA ALA A 120 -4.34 32.59 -13.93
C ALA A 120 -4.04 32.04 -15.34
N VAL A 121 -3.80 32.90 -16.28
CA VAL A 121 -3.71 32.58 -17.73
C VAL A 121 -2.62 31.54 -18.02
N ASP A 122 -1.46 31.70 -17.41
CA ASP A 122 -0.30 30.79 -17.56
C ASP A 122 -0.59 29.40 -16.98
N VAL A 123 -1.29 29.34 -15.84
CA VAL A 123 -1.71 28.08 -15.20
C VAL A 123 -2.71 27.36 -16.09
N GLN A 124 -3.74 28.04 -16.57
CA GLN A 124 -4.71 27.45 -17.47
C GLN A 124 -4.08 26.95 -18.78
N GLN A 125 -3.15 27.73 -19.36
CA GLN A 125 -2.45 27.34 -20.58
C GLN A 125 -1.59 26.07 -20.35
N ALA A 126 -0.86 26.02 -19.25
CA ALA A 126 -0.07 24.85 -18.87
C ALA A 126 -0.96 23.63 -18.68
N ALA A 127 -2.07 23.78 -17.95
CA ALA A 127 -3.01 22.71 -17.68
C ALA A 127 -3.70 22.18 -18.96
N ARG A 128 -4.15 23.05 -19.86
CA ARG A 128 -4.71 22.66 -21.16
C ARG A 128 -3.72 21.85 -21.99
N THR A 129 -2.44 22.22 -21.94
CA THR A 129 -1.38 21.44 -22.60
C THR A 129 -1.24 20.06 -21.98
N GLY A 130 -1.24 19.96 -20.62
CA GLY A 130 -1.04 18.73 -19.89
C GLY A 130 -2.15 17.68 -20.10
N VAL A 131 -3.39 18.11 -20.31
CA VAL A 131 -4.51 17.18 -20.58
C VAL A 131 -4.84 17.03 -22.07
N SER A 132 -4.03 17.58 -22.96
CA SER A 132 -4.30 17.48 -24.39
C SER A 132 -4.22 16.02 -24.87
N GLU A 133 -5.13 15.66 -25.78
CA GLU A 133 -5.12 14.34 -26.40
C GLU A 133 -3.77 14.07 -27.08
N ALA A 134 -3.19 15.07 -27.71
CA ALA A 134 -1.89 14.95 -28.38
C ALA A 134 -0.77 14.55 -27.42
N LEU A 135 -0.71 15.17 -26.21
CA LEU A 135 0.29 14.83 -25.20
C LEU A 135 0.07 13.41 -24.66
N LEU A 136 -1.16 13.07 -24.31
CA LEU A 136 -1.49 11.76 -23.74
C LEU A 136 -1.31 10.62 -24.76
N CYS A 137 -1.64 10.85 -26.03
CA CYS A 137 -1.34 9.89 -27.10
C CYS A 137 0.17 9.73 -27.32
N ALA A 138 0.95 10.81 -27.25
CA ALA A 138 2.40 10.72 -27.37
C ALA A 138 3.04 9.95 -26.21
N ILE A 139 2.53 10.14 -24.97
CA ILE A 139 2.93 9.32 -23.81
C ILE A 139 2.54 7.85 -24.08
N GLY A 140 1.30 7.60 -24.53
CA GLY A 140 0.83 6.25 -24.84
C GLY A 140 1.65 5.55 -25.92
N GLN A 141 2.08 6.27 -26.95
CA GLN A 141 2.98 5.72 -27.97
C GLN A 141 4.35 5.34 -27.37
N ALA A 142 4.94 6.19 -26.55
CA ALA A 142 6.20 5.89 -25.86
C ALA A 142 6.07 4.68 -24.90
N VAL A 143 4.92 4.52 -24.26
CA VAL A 143 4.60 3.35 -23.42
C VAL A 143 4.50 2.07 -24.27
N LEU A 144 3.93 2.15 -25.47
CA LEU A 144 3.91 1.04 -26.42
C LEU A 144 5.33 0.66 -26.88
N ASP A 145 6.18 1.64 -27.16
CA ASP A 145 7.54 1.43 -27.64
C ASP A 145 8.44 0.79 -26.57
N THR A 146 8.24 1.15 -25.31
CA THR A 146 9.00 0.62 -24.16
C THR A 146 8.33 -0.57 -23.48
N HIS A 147 7.24 -1.12 -24.04
CA HIS A 147 6.45 -2.19 -23.42
C HIS A 147 5.98 -1.90 -21.99
N GLY A 148 5.79 -0.63 -21.67
CA GLY A 148 5.35 -0.16 -20.34
C GLY A 148 6.48 0.05 -19.33
N ALA A 149 7.74 -0.09 -19.72
CA ALA A 149 8.91 -0.02 -18.81
C ALA A 149 9.37 1.43 -18.53
N ASN A 150 8.46 2.34 -18.24
CA ASN A 150 8.77 3.74 -17.92
C ASN A 150 8.85 3.98 -16.42
N THR A 151 9.57 5.05 -16.00
CA THR A 151 9.63 5.56 -14.61
C THR A 151 10.21 4.59 -13.57
N VAL A 152 11.16 3.76 -13.97
CA VAL A 152 11.78 2.71 -13.12
C VAL A 152 13.26 2.95 -12.79
N TRP A 153 13.85 4.06 -13.21
CA TRP A 153 15.21 4.43 -12.82
C TRP A 153 15.26 4.81 -11.34
N LEU A 154 16.21 4.25 -10.59
CA LEU A 154 16.28 4.41 -9.13
C LEU A 154 17.40 5.39 -8.70
N GLY A 155 18.45 5.51 -9.50
CA GLY A 155 19.62 6.35 -9.19
C GLY A 155 20.46 5.82 -8.03
N ASP A 156 20.41 4.50 -7.80
CA ASP A 156 21.12 3.77 -6.77
C ASP A 156 21.43 2.37 -7.30
N ASP A 157 22.71 2.02 -7.43
CA ASP A 157 23.15 0.77 -8.05
C ASP A 157 22.69 -0.47 -7.27
N MET A 158 22.69 -0.41 -5.93
CA MET A 158 22.23 -1.52 -5.10
C MET A 158 20.73 -1.77 -5.28
N ALA A 159 19.94 -0.70 -5.30
CA ALA A 159 18.51 -0.78 -5.54
C ALA A 159 18.19 -1.31 -6.96
N GLU A 160 18.96 -0.87 -7.98
CA GLU A 160 18.82 -1.37 -9.36
C GLU A 160 19.18 -2.86 -9.48
N MET A 161 20.28 -3.28 -8.86
CA MET A 161 20.69 -4.69 -8.84
C MET A 161 19.65 -5.55 -8.11
N THR A 162 19.17 -5.09 -6.95
CA THR A 162 18.11 -5.79 -6.20
C THR A 162 16.83 -5.90 -7.02
N ARG A 163 16.39 -4.80 -7.64
CA ARG A 163 15.23 -4.81 -8.53
C ARG A 163 15.35 -5.85 -9.64
N GLN A 164 16.51 -5.89 -10.30
CA GLN A 164 16.72 -6.85 -11.39
C GLN A 164 16.71 -8.29 -10.86
N ALA A 165 17.40 -8.58 -9.76
CA ALA A 165 17.44 -9.91 -9.17
C ALA A 165 16.04 -10.40 -8.73
N VAL A 166 15.24 -9.53 -8.10
CA VAL A 166 13.87 -9.87 -7.69
C VAL A 166 12.95 -10.03 -8.91
N ARG A 167 13.14 -9.24 -9.95
CA ARG A 167 12.40 -9.37 -11.22
C ARG A 167 12.67 -10.72 -11.88
N ASP A 168 13.93 -11.12 -11.97
CA ASP A 168 14.32 -12.41 -12.55
C ASP A 168 13.74 -13.57 -11.73
N PHE A 169 13.84 -13.50 -10.41
CA PHE A 169 13.19 -14.46 -9.52
C PHE A 169 11.67 -14.52 -9.73
N THR A 170 11.03 -13.36 -9.82
CA THR A 170 9.58 -13.26 -10.02
C THR A 170 9.16 -13.90 -11.35
N HIS A 171 9.90 -13.63 -12.41
CA HIS A 171 9.63 -14.21 -13.71
C HIS A 171 9.82 -15.75 -13.73
N GLN A 172 10.85 -16.25 -13.06
CA GLN A 172 11.19 -17.67 -13.06
C GLN A 172 10.34 -18.50 -12.07
N GLU A 173 10.04 -17.97 -10.89
CA GLU A 173 9.45 -18.74 -9.79
C GLU A 173 8.00 -18.35 -9.47
N VAL A 174 7.63 -17.08 -9.65
CA VAL A 174 6.32 -16.58 -9.21
C VAL A 174 5.28 -16.57 -10.35
N GLU A 175 5.61 -15.99 -11.50
CA GLU A 175 4.66 -15.87 -12.61
C GLU A 175 4.11 -17.22 -13.09
N PRO A 176 4.92 -18.29 -13.23
CA PRO A 176 4.44 -19.57 -13.76
C PRO A 176 3.34 -20.23 -12.90
N MET A 177 3.40 -20.04 -11.57
CA MET A 177 2.43 -20.66 -10.66
C MET A 177 1.21 -19.78 -10.35
N ALA A 178 1.28 -18.49 -10.63
CA ALA A 178 0.31 -17.51 -10.17
C ALA A 178 -1.13 -17.79 -10.63
N ALA A 179 -1.30 -18.21 -11.88
CA ALA A 179 -2.60 -18.59 -12.44
C ALA A 179 -3.15 -19.86 -11.78
N TRP A 180 -2.30 -20.84 -11.52
CA TRP A 180 -2.70 -22.09 -10.87
C TRP A 180 -3.16 -21.86 -9.43
N VAL A 181 -2.37 -21.11 -8.65
CA VAL A 181 -2.73 -20.75 -7.26
C VAL A 181 -4.09 -20.05 -7.21
N HIS A 182 -4.31 -19.10 -8.13
CA HIS A 182 -5.58 -18.38 -8.16
C HIS A 182 -6.78 -19.28 -8.52
N ARG A 183 -6.67 -20.07 -9.59
CA ARG A 183 -7.79 -20.90 -10.09
C ARG A 183 -8.16 -22.04 -9.17
N HIS A 184 -7.19 -22.61 -8.47
CA HIS A 184 -7.42 -23.76 -7.57
C HIS A 184 -7.60 -23.36 -6.11
N ASP A 185 -7.63 -22.04 -5.83
CA ASP A 185 -7.66 -21.52 -4.45
C ASP A 185 -6.56 -22.15 -3.58
N ALA A 186 -5.38 -22.35 -4.19
CA ALA A 186 -4.28 -23.06 -3.56
C ALA A 186 -3.50 -22.16 -2.59
N LEU A 187 -2.82 -22.78 -1.62
CA LEU A 187 -1.90 -22.07 -0.72
C LEU A 187 -0.63 -21.66 -1.48
N ALA A 188 0.05 -20.62 -1.01
CA ALA A 188 1.38 -20.27 -1.51
C ALA A 188 2.33 -21.47 -1.28
N PRO A 189 3.09 -21.93 -2.31
CA PRO A 189 3.95 -23.10 -2.21
C PRO A 189 5.06 -22.93 -1.18
N ASP A 190 5.36 -24.02 -0.43
CA ASP A 190 6.46 -24.02 0.55
C ASP A 190 7.82 -23.80 -0.11
N ASP A 191 8.04 -24.38 -1.28
CA ASP A 191 9.29 -24.23 -2.04
C ASP A 191 9.56 -22.77 -2.41
N LEU A 192 8.50 -22.03 -2.76
CA LEU A 192 8.61 -20.60 -3.03
C LEU A 192 9.03 -19.84 -1.77
N ILE A 193 8.37 -20.13 -0.62
CA ILE A 193 8.67 -19.49 0.67
C ILE A 193 10.11 -19.79 1.07
N ALA A 194 10.56 -21.04 0.93
CA ALA A 194 11.92 -21.46 1.24
C ALA A 194 12.96 -20.73 0.36
N LYS A 195 12.72 -20.63 -0.95
CA LYS A 195 13.58 -19.86 -1.88
C LYS A 195 13.63 -18.36 -1.51
N MET A 196 12.49 -17.76 -1.15
CA MET A 196 12.43 -16.36 -0.68
C MET A 196 13.24 -16.15 0.60
N GLY A 197 13.19 -17.12 1.53
CA GLY A 197 14.01 -17.11 2.76
C GLY A 197 15.51 -17.18 2.45
N GLN A 198 15.92 -18.11 1.57
CA GLN A 198 17.32 -18.28 1.14
C GLN A 198 17.87 -17.02 0.45
N LEU A 199 17.05 -16.29 -0.27
CA LEU A 199 17.41 -15.01 -0.91
C LEU A 199 17.34 -13.81 0.04
N GLY A 200 16.97 -14.02 1.31
CA GLY A 200 16.92 -12.97 2.33
C GLY A 200 15.75 -11.98 2.20
N PHE A 201 14.69 -12.32 1.47
CA PHE A 201 13.55 -11.39 1.28
C PHE A 201 12.80 -11.07 2.57
N PHE A 202 12.88 -11.93 3.59
CA PHE A 202 12.31 -11.66 4.91
C PHE A 202 13.24 -10.90 5.86
N ALA A 203 14.52 -10.73 5.47
CA ALA A 203 15.57 -10.16 6.29
C ALA A 203 15.77 -8.65 6.11
N MET A 204 15.20 -8.05 5.05
CA MET A 204 15.58 -6.73 4.54
C MET A 204 15.39 -5.58 5.54
N SER A 205 14.37 -5.61 6.37
CA SER A 205 14.07 -4.57 7.38
C SER A 205 14.61 -4.90 8.77
N ILE A 206 15.18 -6.10 8.96
CA ILE A 206 15.75 -6.54 10.23
C ILE A 206 17.22 -6.16 10.29
N PRO A 207 17.72 -5.55 11.40
CA PRO A 207 19.13 -5.22 11.55
C PRO A 207 20.04 -6.46 11.52
N GLU A 208 21.29 -6.28 11.09
CA GLU A 208 22.32 -7.33 11.03
C GLU A 208 22.56 -8.01 12.40
N ALA A 209 22.46 -7.25 13.50
CA ALA A 209 22.60 -7.76 14.85
C ALA A 209 21.57 -8.89 15.19
N TYR A 210 20.50 -8.99 14.43
CA TYR A 210 19.47 -10.02 14.55
C TYR A 210 19.34 -10.90 13.30
N GLY A 211 20.41 -11.01 12.51
CA GLY A 211 20.43 -11.87 11.32
C GLY A 211 19.74 -11.29 10.09
N GLY A 212 19.38 -10.03 10.11
CA GLY A 212 18.83 -9.32 8.96
C GLY A 212 19.90 -8.73 8.05
N THR A 213 19.49 -7.98 7.03
CA THR A 213 20.40 -7.28 6.09
C THR A 213 20.31 -5.75 6.19
N GLY A 214 19.29 -5.21 6.86
CA GLY A 214 19.16 -3.78 7.10
C GLY A 214 19.15 -2.91 5.84
N MET A 215 18.66 -3.41 4.70
CA MET A 215 18.73 -2.73 3.39
C MET A 215 17.83 -1.50 3.25
N GLY A 216 16.98 -1.23 4.23
CA GLY A 216 16.10 -0.07 4.24
C GLY A 216 14.75 -0.28 3.55
N MET A 217 13.90 0.74 3.70
CA MET A 217 12.51 0.67 3.26
C MET A 217 12.38 0.78 1.73
N LEU A 218 13.22 1.58 1.07
CA LEU A 218 13.16 1.70 -0.39
C LEU A 218 13.39 0.35 -1.07
N VAL A 219 14.42 -0.39 -0.66
CA VAL A 219 14.75 -1.71 -1.21
C VAL A 219 13.64 -2.71 -0.90
N MET A 220 13.07 -2.67 0.31
CA MET A 220 11.91 -3.47 0.68
C MET A 220 10.69 -3.19 -0.21
N ILE A 221 10.41 -1.93 -0.53
CA ILE A 221 9.29 -1.54 -1.40
C ILE A 221 9.52 -1.99 -2.84
N ILE A 222 10.74 -1.86 -3.36
CA ILE A 222 11.11 -2.35 -4.70
C ILE A 222 10.93 -3.87 -4.78
N THR A 223 11.37 -4.60 -3.76
CA THR A 223 11.17 -6.05 -3.67
C THR A 223 9.68 -6.40 -3.64
N THR A 224 8.89 -5.68 -2.83
CA THR A 224 7.45 -5.85 -2.76
C THR A 224 6.77 -5.58 -4.11
N GLU A 225 7.19 -4.55 -4.82
CA GLU A 225 6.69 -4.20 -6.16
C GLU A 225 6.95 -5.33 -7.16
N GLU A 226 8.20 -5.78 -7.29
CA GLU A 226 8.56 -6.80 -8.27
C GLU A 226 7.90 -8.17 -7.96
N LEU A 227 7.84 -8.58 -6.70
CA LEU A 227 7.13 -9.80 -6.31
C LEU A 227 5.63 -9.72 -6.61
N SER A 228 5.01 -8.55 -6.36
CA SER A 228 3.58 -8.32 -6.60
C SER A 228 3.25 -8.25 -8.10
N ARG A 229 4.22 -7.90 -8.93
CA ARG A 229 4.10 -7.97 -10.39
C ARG A 229 3.84 -9.41 -10.87
N GLY A 230 4.45 -10.40 -10.25
CA GLY A 230 4.16 -11.82 -10.53
C GLY A 230 2.84 -12.29 -9.89
N SER A 231 2.70 -12.09 -8.59
CA SER A 231 1.48 -12.43 -7.85
C SER A 231 1.33 -11.59 -6.58
N LEU A 232 0.22 -10.86 -6.48
CA LEU A 232 -0.11 -10.08 -5.29
C LEU A 232 -0.25 -10.97 -4.04
N GLY A 233 -1.02 -12.05 -4.13
CA GLY A 233 -1.29 -12.96 -3.02
C GLY A 233 -0.12 -13.92 -2.76
N ALA A 234 0.29 -14.70 -3.75
CA ALA A 234 1.21 -15.81 -3.54
C ALA A 234 2.67 -15.40 -3.28
N ALA A 235 3.09 -14.15 -3.58
CA ALA A 235 4.45 -13.69 -3.37
C ALA A 235 4.54 -12.31 -2.72
N GLY A 236 4.01 -11.26 -3.36
CA GLY A 236 4.18 -9.86 -2.92
C GLY A 236 3.68 -9.56 -1.51
N SER A 237 2.75 -10.35 -0.99
CA SER A 237 2.20 -10.18 0.35
C SER A 237 2.89 -11.00 1.43
N LEU A 238 3.75 -11.96 1.08
CA LEU A 238 4.42 -12.83 2.04
C LEU A 238 5.37 -12.07 2.97
N ILE A 239 6.07 -11.06 2.46
CA ILE A 239 7.07 -10.30 3.21
C ILE A 239 6.47 -9.23 4.14
N THR A 240 5.19 -8.87 3.99
CA THR A 240 4.57 -7.76 4.74
C THR A 240 4.37 -8.06 6.23
N ARG A 241 3.87 -9.27 6.57
CA ARG A 241 3.56 -9.61 7.97
C ARG A 241 4.82 -9.82 8.81
N PRO A 242 5.86 -10.52 8.30
CA PRO A 242 7.15 -10.60 8.97
C PRO A 242 7.70 -9.22 9.35
N GLU A 243 7.62 -8.25 8.45
CA GLU A 243 8.10 -6.90 8.73
C GLU A 243 7.28 -6.17 9.80
N ILE A 244 5.94 -6.24 9.75
CA ILE A 244 5.07 -5.59 10.76
C ILE A 244 5.42 -6.08 12.17
N VAL A 245 5.62 -7.39 12.34
CA VAL A 245 5.95 -7.98 13.64
C VAL A 245 7.41 -7.71 14.02
N ALA A 246 8.34 -7.78 13.06
CA ALA A 246 9.74 -7.42 13.32
C ALA A 246 9.86 -5.97 13.82
N ARG A 247 9.13 -5.03 13.22
CA ARG A 247 9.10 -3.64 13.67
C ARG A 247 8.54 -3.51 15.09
N ALA A 248 7.45 -4.20 15.41
CA ALA A 248 6.87 -4.19 16.75
C ALA A 248 7.83 -4.76 17.80
N LEU A 249 8.59 -5.83 17.45
CA LEU A 249 9.63 -6.40 18.30
C LEU A 249 10.81 -5.44 18.51
N LEU A 250 11.31 -4.81 17.45
CA LEU A 250 12.40 -3.86 17.52
C LEU A 250 12.05 -2.66 18.41
N ASP A 251 10.81 -2.16 18.30
CA ASP A 251 10.35 -0.99 19.03
C ASP A 251 9.96 -1.29 20.48
N GLY A 252 9.48 -2.48 20.79
CA GLY A 252 8.87 -2.78 22.09
C GLY A 252 9.30 -4.08 22.76
N GLY A 253 9.95 -4.97 22.05
CA GLY A 253 10.38 -6.25 22.59
C GLY A 253 11.55 -6.13 23.56
N THR A 254 11.64 -7.07 24.52
CA THR A 254 12.84 -7.26 25.33
C THR A 254 13.97 -7.81 24.46
N GLU A 255 15.22 -7.67 24.93
CA GLU A 255 16.36 -8.20 24.17
C GLU A 255 16.24 -9.73 23.98
N ALA A 256 15.78 -10.45 25.00
CA ALA A 256 15.52 -11.88 24.92
C ALA A 256 14.48 -12.22 23.84
N GLN A 257 13.42 -11.43 23.73
CA GLN A 257 12.39 -11.60 22.69
C GLN A 257 12.94 -11.31 21.29
N LYS A 258 13.75 -10.26 21.12
CA LYS A 258 14.39 -9.94 19.85
C LYS A 258 15.32 -11.07 19.38
N GLN A 259 16.17 -11.57 20.26
CA GLN A 259 17.09 -12.68 19.97
C GLN A 259 16.35 -14.00 19.70
N ARG A 260 15.20 -14.22 20.33
CA ARG A 260 14.39 -15.43 20.11
C ARG A 260 13.73 -15.47 18.73
N TRP A 261 13.15 -14.36 18.29
CA TRP A 261 12.25 -14.37 17.14
C TRP A 261 12.81 -13.71 15.88
N LEU A 262 13.54 -12.58 15.99
CA LEU A 262 13.99 -11.84 14.80
C LEU A 262 14.88 -12.65 13.86
N PRO A 263 15.87 -13.44 14.33
CA PRO A 263 16.71 -14.23 13.42
C PRO A 263 15.89 -15.30 12.65
N ARG A 264 14.92 -15.92 13.32
CA ARG A 264 14.07 -16.94 12.72
C ARG A 264 13.04 -16.36 11.75
N ILE A 265 12.59 -15.10 11.98
CA ILE A 265 11.78 -14.35 11.02
C ILE A 265 12.63 -13.96 9.81
N ALA A 266 13.85 -13.45 10.02
CA ALA A 266 14.76 -13.04 8.96
C ALA A 266 15.12 -14.17 7.99
N SER A 267 15.31 -15.38 8.51
CA SER A 267 15.61 -16.58 7.71
C SER A 267 14.38 -17.16 7.00
N GLY A 268 13.16 -16.73 7.35
CA GLY A 268 11.92 -17.36 6.89
C GLY A 268 11.58 -18.70 7.57
N GLU A 269 12.33 -19.08 8.60
CA GLU A 269 12.01 -20.25 9.45
C GLU A 269 10.66 -20.08 10.11
N LEU A 270 10.40 -18.89 10.67
CA LEU A 270 9.10 -18.50 11.20
C LEU A 270 8.34 -17.62 10.23
N MET A 271 7.26 -18.14 9.69
CA MET A 271 6.29 -17.34 8.94
C MET A 271 5.30 -16.68 9.89
N VAL A 272 4.89 -15.46 9.54
CA VAL A 272 4.17 -14.58 10.46
C VAL A 272 2.77 -14.24 9.94
N ALA A 273 1.79 -14.21 10.83
CA ALA A 273 0.49 -13.59 10.63
C ALA A 273 0.25 -12.46 11.64
N VAL A 274 -0.68 -11.56 11.30
CA VAL A 274 -1.09 -10.45 12.19
C VAL A 274 -2.60 -10.53 12.41
N SER A 275 -3.02 -10.55 13.67
CA SER A 275 -4.39 -10.76 14.12
C SER A 275 -4.86 -9.58 14.97
N VAL A 276 -5.55 -8.63 14.33
CA VAL A 276 -6.04 -7.39 14.96
C VAL A 276 -7.55 -7.30 14.86
N THR A 277 -8.09 -7.30 13.64
CA THR A 277 -9.51 -7.12 13.33
C THR A 277 -10.38 -8.18 14.02
N GLU A 278 -11.57 -7.79 14.45
CA GLU A 278 -12.62 -8.67 14.97
C GLU A 278 -13.86 -8.63 14.04
N PRO A 279 -14.77 -9.60 14.12
CA PRO A 279 -15.95 -9.61 13.26
C PRO A 279 -16.73 -8.29 13.27
N ASP A 280 -16.87 -7.65 14.43
CA ASP A 280 -17.64 -6.43 14.63
C ASP A 280 -16.76 -5.15 14.66
N THR A 281 -15.42 -5.29 14.66
CA THR A 281 -14.52 -4.16 14.88
C THR A 281 -13.26 -4.26 14.00
N GLY A 282 -13.17 -3.42 12.96
CA GLY A 282 -12.00 -3.33 12.08
C GLY A 282 -11.32 -1.97 12.16
N SER A 283 -12.02 -0.91 11.73
CA SER A 283 -11.46 0.44 11.69
C SER A 283 -11.25 1.07 13.07
N ASP A 284 -12.14 0.79 14.02
CA ASP A 284 -12.03 1.25 15.41
C ASP A 284 -11.26 0.23 16.26
N VAL A 285 -9.95 0.13 16.02
CA VAL A 285 -9.06 -0.80 16.74
C VAL A 285 -9.08 -0.58 18.26
N ALA A 286 -9.37 0.64 18.71
CA ALA A 286 -9.45 0.94 20.14
C ALA A 286 -10.64 0.27 20.85
N ALA A 287 -11.66 -0.14 20.10
CA ALA A 287 -12.87 -0.79 20.60
C ALA A 287 -12.81 -2.34 20.63
N LEU A 288 -11.65 -2.94 20.31
CA LEU A 288 -11.48 -4.39 20.32
C LEU A 288 -11.90 -5.04 21.64
N THR A 289 -12.56 -6.19 21.55
CA THR A 289 -13.19 -6.91 22.68
C THR A 289 -12.52 -8.24 23.03
N CYS A 290 -11.75 -8.85 22.11
CA CYS A 290 -10.98 -10.06 22.40
C CYS A 290 -10.07 -9.83 23.62
N ARG A 291 -10.22 -10.66 24.65
CA ARG A 291 -9.59 -10.46 25.95
C ARG A 291 -8.41 -11.40 26.17
N ALA A 292 -7.43 -10.86 26.90
CA ALA A 292 -6.31 -11.62 27.44
C ALA A 292 -6.33 -11.44 28.98
N THR A 293 -6.91 -12.41 29.67
CA THR A 293 -7.04 -12.39 31.14
C THR A 293 -5.83 -13.07 31.76
N ALA A 294 -5.14 -12.40 32.69
CA ALA A 294 -4.01 -12.97 33.40
C ALA A 294 -4.44 -14.26 34.15
N GLY A 295 -3.62 -15.29 34.09
CA GLY A 295 -3.89 -16.57 34.71
C GLY A 295 -2.67 -17.46 34.74
N GLU A 296 -2.80 -18.61 35.38
CA GLU A 296 -1.76 -19.63 35.50
C GLU A 296 -2.28 -20.96 34.99
N VAL A 297 -1.47 -21.66 34.20
CA VAL A 297 -1.77 -22.97 33.68
C VAL A 297 -0.55 -23.87 33.87
N GLY A 298 -0.72 -25.01 34.56
CA GLY A 298 0.37 -25.96 34.80
C GLY A 298 1.57 -25.36 35.55
N GLY A 299 1.37 -24.36 36.42
CA GLY A 299 2.44 -23.68 37.13
C GLY A 299 3.12 -22.53 36.33
N GLN A 300 2.69 -22.30 35.08
CA GLN A 300 3.22 -21.24 34.23
C GLN A 300 2.30 -20.03 34.22
N GLN A 301 2.85 -18.86 34.53
CA GLN A 301 2.13 -17.59 34.43
C GLN A 301 1.93 -17.17 32.97
N GLY A 302 0.76 -16.60 32.66
CA GLY A 302 0.43 -16.18 31.31
C GLY A 302 -0.94 -15.50 31.21
N TYR A 303 -1.56 -15.68 30.04
CA TYR A 303 -2.84 -15.08 29.72
C TYR A 303 -3.77 -16.09 29.05
N LEU A 304 -5.03 -16.05 29.39
CA LEU A 304 -6.11 -16.81 28.75
C LEU A 304 -6.79 -15.91 27.73
N LEU A 305 -6.68 -16.26 26.45
CA LEU A 305 -7.31 -15.55 25.34
C LEU A 305 -8.75 -16.04 25.16
N THR A 306 -9.70 -15.11 25.08
CA THR A 306 -11.10 -15.41 24.79
C THR A 306 -11.69 -14.34 23.87
N GLY A 307 -12.31 -14.78 22.77
CA GLY A 307 -12.92 -13.90 21.77
C GLY A 307 -12.69 -14.37 20.35
N ALA A 308 -13.05 -13.53 19.38
CA ALA A 308 -12.88 -13.82 17.96
C ALA A 308 -11.99 -12.79 17.28
N LYS A 309 -11.27 -13.24 16.25
CA LYS A 309 -10.52 -12.41 15.31
C LYS A 309 -10.93 -12.77 13.90
N ALA A 310 -10.94 -11.79 13.00
CA ALA A 310 -11.31 -11.95 11.60
C ALA A 310 -10.21 -11.40 10.69
N TRP A 311 -10.20 -11.86 9.44
CA TRP A 311 -9.28 -11.40 8.41
C TRP A 311 -7.79 -11.57 8.77
N CYS A 312 -7.48 -12.60 9.56
CA CYS A 312 -6.10 -12.92 9.91
C CYS A 312 -5.43 -13.62 8.72
N THR A 313 -4.83 -12.81 7.86
CA THR A 313 -4.18 -13.30 6.62
C THR A 313 -2.98 -14.17 6.96
N PHE A 314 -2.90 -15.32 6.26
CA PHE A 314 -1.84 -16.33 6.40
C PHE A 314 -1.86 -17.12 7.73
N ALA A 315 -2.91 -16.99 8.55
CA ALA A 315 -2.93 -17.60 9.89
C ALA A 315 -2.78 -19.12 9.88
N GLY A 316 -3.29 -19.83 8.88
CA GLY A 316 -3.09 -21.28 8.76
C GLY A 316 -1.60 -21.65 8.70
N ARG A 317 -0.87 -21.01 7.79
CA ARG A 317 0.54 -21.30 7.46
C ARG A 317 1.56 -20.60 8.36
N ALA A 318 1.14 -19.63 9.17
CA ALA A 318 2.02 -18.92 10.08
C ALA A 318 2.44 -19.82 11.27
N ASP A 319 3.69 -19.68 11.68
CA ASP A 319 4.25 -20.24 12.91
C ASP A 319 4.07 -19.27 14.09
N LEU A 320 4.01 -17.98 13.78
CA LEU A 320 3.94 -16.90 14.76
C LEU A 320 2.79 -15.97 14.40
N VAL A 321 1.90 -15.69 15.37
CA VAL A 321 0.78 -14.76 15.18
C VAL A 321 0.95 -13.57 16.11
N GLY A 322 1.16 -12.38 15.55
CA GLY A 322 1.09 -11.12 16.28
C GLY A 322 -0.36 -10.77 16.59
N LEU A 323 -0.79 -10.96 17.83
CA LEU A 323 -2.19 -10.85 18.24
C LEU A 323 -2.40 -9.67 19.18
N LEU A 324 -3.31 -8.76 18.81
CA LEU A 324 -3.70 -7.63 19.63
C LEU A 324 -4.94 -8.00 20.45
N ALA A 325 -4.85 -7.93 21.78
CA ALA A 325 -5.93 -8.27 22.70
C ALA A 325 -6.03 -7.28 23.86
N ARG A 326 -7.20 -7.24 24.50
CA ARG A 326 -7.48 -6.38 25.65
C ARG A 326 -7.02 -7.03 26.94
N THR A 327 -6.05 -6.40 27.61
CA THR A 327 -5.55 -6.79 28.93
C THR A 327 -6.15 -5.96 30.06
N ALA A 328 -6.69 -4.79 29.77
CA ALA A 328 -7.44 -4.01 30.76
C ALA A 328 -8.82 -4.60 31.01
N GLY A 329 -9.22 -4.71 32.26
CA GLY A 329 -10.55 -5.20 32.67
C GLY A 329 -11.70 -4.31 32.20
N ASP A 330 -11.41 -3.03 31.92
CA ASP A 330 -12.36 -2.01 31.52
C ASP A 330 -12.11 -1.54 30.07
N SER A 331 -13.17 -1.60 29.26
CA SER A 331 -13.15 -1.13 27.86
C SER A 331 -13.02 0.40 27.74
N SER A 332 -13.34 1.16 28.78
CA SER A 332 -13.24 2.63 28.80
C SER A 332 -11.80 3.12 28.60
N ARG A 333 -10.79 2.28 28.85
CA ARG A 333 -9.38 2.59 28.58
C ARG A 333 -9.03 2.68 27.09
N GLY A 334 -9.93 2.25 26.18
CA GLY A 334 -9.75 2.32 24.74
C GLY A 334 -8.41 1.72 24.29
N ALA A 335 -7.64 2.46 23.48
CA ALA A 335 -6.33 2.06 22.99
C ALA A 335 -5.30 1.73 24.09
N ARG A 336 -5.40 2.40 25.25
CA ARG A 336 -4.51 2.21 26.40
C ARG A 336 -4.80 0.96 27.23
N GLY A 337 -5.71 0.10 26.77
CA GLY A 337 -6.02 -1.18 27.39
C GLY A 337 -5.66 -2.38 26.54
N LEU A 338 -4.91 -2.18 25.44
CA LEU A 338 -4.56 -3.22 24.47
C LEU A 338 -3.09 -3.59 24.57
N SER A 339 -2.81 -4.89 24.50
CA SER A 339 -1.47 -5.49 24.51
C SER A 339 -1.24 -6.34 23.27
N LEU A 340 0.01 -6.42 22.81
CA LEU A 340 0.40 -7.19 21.63
C LEU A 340 1.16 -8.44 22.06
N PHE A 341 0.66 -9.59 21.64
CA PHE A 341 1.20 -10.90 21.94
C PHE A 341 1.81 -11.57 20.71
N LEU A 342 2.80 -12.40 20.90
CA LEU A 342 3.33 -13.29 19.89
C LEU A 342 2.93 -14.72 20.23
N LEU A 343 1.95 -15.25 19.50
CA LEU A 343 1.42 -16.59 19.67
C LEU A 343 2.16 -17.55 18.74
N GLU A 344 2.97 -18.46 19.30
CA GLU A 344 3.56 -19.55 18.52
C GLU A 344 2.54 -20.69 18.33
N LYS A 345 2.49 -21.26 17.13
CA LYS A 345 1.64 -22.40 16.78
C LYS A 345 2.21 -23.23 15.63
N GLU A 346 1.70 -24.42 15.45
CA GLU A 346 2.01 -25.27 14.30
C GLU A 346 1.43 -24.71 12.98
N ARG A 347 2.05 -25.06 11.86
CA ARG A 347 1.53 -24.80 10.50
C ARG A 347 0.41 -25.76 10.16
N PHE A 348 -0.61 -25.25 9.52
CA PHE A 348 -1.73 -26.04 9.01
C PHE A 348 -1.89 -25.81 7.50
N TYR A 349 -2.16 -26.89 6.77
CA TYR A 349 -2.33 -26.92 5.33
C TYR A 349 -3.79 -27.19 4.99
N GLY A 350 -4.57 -26.16 4.83
CA GLY A 350 -5.99 -26.29 4.55
C GLY A 350 -6.74 -24.99 4.83
N HIS A 351 -8.06 -25.05 4.66
CA HIS A 351 -8.94 -23.89 4.86
C HIS A 351 -9.57 -23.86 6.26
N ASP A 352 -9.28 -24.82 7.11
CA ASP A 352 -9.65 -24.82 8.52
C ASP A 352 -8.59 -25.50 9.39
N PHE A 353 -8.55 -25.16 10.66
CA PHE A 353 -7.72 -25.84 11.65
C PHE A 353 -8.26 -25.64 13.07
N ALA A 354 -7.88 -26.53 13.96
CA ALA A 354 -8.17 -26.44 15.38
C ALA A 354 -6.96 -26.86 16.21
N ILE A 355 -6.74 -26.15 17.32
CA ILE A 355 -5.74 -26.48 18.34
C ILE A 355 -6.46 -26.68 19.65
N GLN A 356 -6.24 -27.83 20.29
CA GLN A 356 -6.69 -28.16 21.64
C GLN A 356 -5.48 -28.21 22.55
N GLN A 357 -5.44 -27.34 23.55
CA GLN A 357 -4.38 -27.39 24.56
C GLN A 357 -4.66 -28.44 25.63
N PRO A 358 -3.64 -29.07 26.24
CA PRO A 358 -3.82 -30.09 27.28
C PRO A 358 -4.68 -29.62 28.46
N HIS A 359 -4.71 -28.33 28.71
CA HIS A 359 -5.44 -27.69 29.82
C HIS A 359 -6.84 -27.19 29.44
N GLY A 360 -7.36 -27.58 28.29
CA GLY A 360 -8.73 -27.30 27.85
C GLY A 360 -8.91 -26.06 26.96
N GLY A 361 -7.91 -25.18 26.82
CA GLY A 361 -8.01 -24.04 25.93
C GLY A 361 -8.08 -24.44 24.47
N THR A 362 -8.91 -23.74 23.65
CA THR A 362 -9.08 -24.04 22.23
C THR A 362 -8.87 -22.84 21.33
N LEU A 363 -8.32 -23.09 20.14
CA LEU A 363 -8.31 -22.20 19.01
C LEU A 363 -8.94 -22.93 17.83
N ARG A 364 -9.97 -22.33 17.22
CA ARG A 364 -10.58 -22.83 15.99
C ARG A 364 -10.52 -21.74 14.94
N ALA A 365 -10.18 -22.09 13.71
CA ALA A 365 -10.02 -21.15 12.62
C ALA A 365 -10.55 -21.71 11.31
N ARG A 366 -11.13 -20.82 10.49
CA ARG A 366 -11.61 -21.12 9.14
C ARG A 366 -11.24 -19.99 8.20
N ALA A 367 -10.78 -20.33 7.00
CA ALA A 367 -10.50 -19.37 5.95
C ALA A 367 -11.78 -18.76 5.39
N ASP A 368 -11.76 -17.46 5.19
CA ASP A 368 -12.84 -16.70 4.57
C ASP A 368 -12.70 -16.81 3.04
N ALA A 369 -13.76 -17.22 2.34
CA ALA A 369 -13.74 -17.31 0.88
C ALA A 369 -13.67 -15.93 0.25
N THR A 370 -12.70 -15.71 -0.63
CA THR A 370 -12.46 -14.42 -1.30
C THR A 370 -12.36 -14.59 -2.81
N PRO A 371 -12.79 -13.57 -3.62
CA PRO A 371 -12.72 -13.66 -5.08
C PRO A 371 -11.29 -13.55 -5.63
N GLY A 372 -10.38 -12.94 -4.89
CA GLY A 372 -8.96 -12.75 -5.22
C GLY A 372 -8.07 -12.85 -3.99
N TYR A 373 -6.81 -12.42 -4.15
CA TYR A 373 -5.80 -12.47 -3.08
C TYR A 373 -5.53 -13.89 -2.58
N ARG A 374 -5.74 -14.87 -3.46
CA ARG A 374 -5.56 -16.29 -3.17
C ARG A 374 -4.08 -16.64 -3.05
N GLY A 375 -3.79 -17.69 -2.29
CA GLY A 375 -2.43 -18.04 -1.85
C GLY A 375 -2.17 -17.64 -0.41
N MET A 376 -2.68 -16.49 0.03
CA MET A 376 -2.51 -16.00 1.40
C MET A 376 -3.58 -16.49 2.37
N HIS A 377 -4.80 -16.65 1.94
CA HIS A 377 -5.97 -16.99 2.74
C HIS A 377 -6.08 -16.21 4.06
N SER A 378 -7.19 -15.57 4.27
CA SER A 378 -7.50 -14.87 5.53
C SER A 378 -8.42 -15.75 6.38
N PHE A 379 -8.21 -15.76 7.68
CA PHE A 379 -8.92 -16.64 8.59
C PHE A 379 -9.74 -15.84 9.62
N THR A 380 -10.94 -16.34 9.90
CA THR A 380 -11.67 -16.02 11.12
C THR A 380 -11.27 -17.05 12.19
N MET A 381 -10.86 -16.56 13.37
CA MET A 381 -10.26 -17.34 14.45
C MET A 381 -11.05 -17.14 15.74
N HIS A 382 -11.36 -18.23 16.44
CA HIS A 382 -12.08 -18.21 17.72
C HIS A 382 -11.21 -18.80 18.82
N TYR A 383 -10.98 -18.00 19.85
CA TYR A 383 -10.21 -18.37 21.04
C TYR A 383 -11.18 -18.61 22.20
N ASP A 384 -11.05 -19.75 22.87
CA ASP A 384 -11.75 -20.07 24.10
C ASP A 384 -10.75 -20.50 25.17
N HIS A 385 -10.50 -19.61 26.14
CA HIS A 385 -9.53 -19.79 27.23
C HIS A 385 -8.15 -20.30 26.74
N PHE A 386 -7.74 -19.88 25.54
CA PHE A 386 -6.49 -20.31 24.93
C PHE A 386 -5.30 -19.68 25.67
N PHE A 387 -4.47 -20.50 26.31
CA PHE A 387 -3.35 -20.05 27.12
C PHE A 387 -2.17 -19.57 26.27
N VAL A 388 -1.61 -18.41 26.64
CA VAL A 388 -0.39 -17.84 26.07
C VAL A 388 0.56 -17.48 27.21
N PRO A 389 1.81 -17.96 27.23
CA PRO A 389 2.81 -17.63 28.24
C PRO A 389 3.05 -16.13 28.40
N ALA A 390 3.44 -15.70 29.60
CA ALA A 390 3.65 -14.27 29.90
C ALA A 390 4.80 -13.64 29.08
N ASP A 391 5.82 -14.43 28.75
CA ASP A 391 6.97 -14.00 27.91
C ASP A 391 6.62 -13.80 26.43
N CYS A 392 5.42 -14.22 26.01
CA CYS A 392 4.86 -13.94 24.67
C CYS A 392 4.21 -12.56 24.55
N LEU A 393 4.01 -11.81 25.63
CA LEU A 393 3.61 -10.41 25.59
C LEU A 393 4.81 -9.55 25.18
N ILE A 394 4.72 -8.84 24.05
CA ILE A 394 5.83 -7.99 23.57
C ILE A 394 6.19 -6.94 24.64
N GLY A 395 7.46 -6.94 25.06
CA GLY A 395 7.96 -6.09 26.13
C GLY A 395 7.59 -6.57 27.54
N GLU A 396 6.96 -7.75 27.64
CA GLU A 396 6.56 -8.37 28.92
C GLU A 396 5.77 -7.39 29.81
N ALA A 397 6.05 -7.31 31.10
CA ALA A 397 5.34 -6.43 32.01
C ALA A 397 5.37 -4.94 31.59
N ARG A 398 6.47 -4.48 30.93
CA ARG A 398 6.60 -3.10 30.44
C ARG A 398 5.78 -2.85 29.18
N GLY A 399 5.47 -3.87 28.42
CA GLY A 399 4.69 -3.81 27.17
C GLY A 399 3.18 -3.90 27.39
N ARG A 400 2.73 -4.24 28.61
CA ARG A 400 1.31 -4.31 28.94
C ARG A 400 0.62 -2.97 28.70
N ASP A 401 -0.55 -3.04 28.04
CA ASP A 401 -1.38 -1.87 27.68
C ASP A 401 -0.73 -0.90 26.66
N ARG A 402 0.35 -1.31 26.00
CA ARG A 402 1.07 -0.52 24.96
C ARG A 402 0.95 -1.10 23.55
N GLY A 403 0.26 -2.22 23.40
CA GLY A 403 0.18 -2.97 22.14
C GLY A 403 -0.43 -2.18 20.98
N PHE A 404 -1.40 -1.31 21.25
CA PHE A 404 -1.98 -0.44 20.23
C PHE A 404 -0.93 0.42 19.51
N TYR A 405 -0.07 1.08 20.26
CA TYR A 405 0.94 2.00 19.69
C TYR A 405 2.02 1.25 18.91
N LEU A 406 2.42 0.06 19.38
CA LEU A 406 3.36 -0.81 18.65
C LEU A 406 2.76 -1.28 17.32
N GLN A 407 1.49 -1.70 17.35
CA GLN A 407 0.78 -2.13 16.15
C GLN A 407 0.59 -1.00 15.14
N MET A 408 0.27 0.22 15.60
CA MET A 408 0.08 1.36 14.69
C MET A 408 1.37 1.78 13.98
N ARG A 409 2.53 1.67 14.63
CA ARG A 409 3.84 1.89 13.98
C ARG A 409 4.12 0.83 12.92
N GLY A 410 3.88 -0.44 13.22
CA GLY A 410 3.98 -1.51 12.22
C GLY A 410 3.04 -1.30 11.02
N PHE A 411 1.86 -0.74 11.25
CA PHE A 411 0.91 -0.44 10.17
C PHE A 411 1.36 0.71 9.24
N ALA A 412 2.20 1.63 9.67
CA ALA A 412 2.77 2.64 8.77
C ALA A 412 3.62 1.95 7.68
N ASN A 413 4.48 1.01 8.08
CA ASN A 413 5.26 0.18 7.15
C ASN A 413 4.35 -0.69 6.27
N GLY A 414 3.33 -1.34 6.85
CA GLY A 414 2.35 -2.15 6.10
C GLY A 414 1.59 -1.35 5.05
N ARG A 415 1.23 -0.07 5.34
CA ARG A 415 0.60 0.83 4.37
C ARG A 415 1.54 1.14 3.20
N LEU A 416 2.79 1.45 3.50
CA LEU A 416 3.77 1.74 2.46
C LEU A 416 4.03 0.53 1.57
N GLN A 417 4.14 -0.68 2.16
CA GLN A 417 4.21 -1.92 1.39
C GLN A 417 2.94 -2.18 0.57
N THR A 418 1.76 -1.77 1.06
CA THR A 418 0.53 -1.82 0.25
C THR A 418 0.63 -0.92 -0.97
N GLY A 419 1.26 0.25 -0.84
CA GLY A 419 1.61 1.11 -1.97
C GLY A 419 2.49 0.38 -2.99
N GLY A 420 3.58 -0.26 -2.54
CA GLY A 420 4.46 -1.07 -3.41
C GLY A 420 3.74 -2.23 -4.10
N ARG A 421 2.89 -2.96 -3.36
CA ARG A 421 2.06 -4.04 -3.92
C ARG A 421 1.11 -3.54 -5.00
N ALA A 422 0.46 -2.40 -4.77
CA ALA A 422 -0.45 -1.79 -5.73
C ALA A 422 0.28 -1.33 -7.00
N VAL A 423 1.47 -0.77 -6.85
CA VAL A 423 2.33 -0.36 -7.99
C VAL A 423 2.76 -1.58 -8.80
N GLY A 424 3.21 -2.66 -8.16
CA GLY A 424 3.62 -3.89 -8.85
C GLY A 424 2.49 -4.55 -9.63
N LEU A 425 1.31 -4.67 -9.01
CA LEU A 425 0.11 -5.19 -9.69
C LEU A 425 -0.29 -4.30 -10.89
N SER A 426 -0.24 -2.97 -10.72
CA SER A 426 -0.54 -2.01 -11.79
C SER A 426 0.46 -2.10 -12.94
N GLN A 427 1.75 -2.29 -12.63
CA GLN A 427 2.79 -2.47 -13.63
C GLN A 427 2.54 -3.73 -14.47
N ALA A 428 2.24 -4.86 -13.83
CA ALA A 428 1.89 -6.10 -14.52
C ALA A 428 0.67 -5.92 -15.42
N ALA A 429 -0.37 -5.26 -14.93
CA ALA A 429 -1.59 -5.01 -15.69
C ALA A 429 -1.32 -4.12 -16.92
N LEU A 430 -0.50 -3.07 -16.77
CA LEU A 430 -0.10 -2.20 -17.89
C LEU A 430 0.65 -2.98 -18.94
N GLU A 431 1.67 -3.76 -18.59
CA GLU A 431 2.49 -4.54 -19.52
C GLU A 431 1.69 -5.60 -20.30
N LYS A 432 0.82 -6.32 -19.59
CA LYS A 432 -0.07 -7.29 -20.24
C LYS A 432 -1.06 -6.59 -21.19
N THR A 433 -1.56 -5.40 -20.82
CA THR A 433 -2.44 -4.60 -21.68
C THR A 433 -1.70 -4.06 -22.90
N VAL A 434 -0.48 -3.55 -22.74
CA VAL A 434 0.38 -3.12 -23.86
C VAL A 434 0.61 -4.29 -24.82
N THR A 435 1.00 -5.44 -24.31
CA THR A 435 1.23 -6.64 -25.13
C THR A 435 -0.02 -7.07 -25.89
N TYR A 436 -1.15 -7.12 -25.19
CA TYR A 436 -2.43 -7.49 -25.81
C TYR A 436 -2.84 -6.51 -26.92
N THR A 437 -2.76 -5.21 -26.67
CA THR A 437 -3.19 -4.18 -27.63
C THR A 437 -2.30 -4.14 -28.87
N LYS A 438 -1.01 -4.49 -28.78
CA LYS A 438 -0.11 -4.64 -29.92
C LYS A 438 -0.45 -5.86 -30.78
N ASN A 439 -0.88 -6.94 -30.17
CA ASN A 439 -1.15 -8.21 -30.85
C ASN A 439 -2.59 -8.32 -31.37
N ARG A 440 -3.56 -7.74 -30.67
CA ARG A 440 -4.97 -7.81 -31.05
C ARG A 440 -5.28 -6.89 -32.22
N ARG A 441 -5.80 -7.46 -33.28
CA ARG A 441 -6.22 -6.71 -34.48
C ARG A 441 -7.73 -6.63 -34.57
N GLN A 442 -8.26 -5.45 -34.85
CA GLN A 442 -9.67 -5.20 -35.19
C GLN A 442 -9.73 -4.09 -36.25
N PHE A 443 -10.73 -4.17 -37.13
CA PHE A 443 -10.90 -3.21 -38.23
C PHE A 443 -9.62 -3.00 -39.06
N GLY A 444 -8.89 -4.10 -39.32
CA GLY A 444 -7.73 -4.12 -40.20
C GLY A 444 -6.37 -3.78 -39.59
N GLN A 445 -6.31 -3.30 -38.33
CA GLN A 445 -5.06 -2.88 -37.68
C GLN A 445 -4.99 -3.31 -36.20
N PRO A 446 -3.78 -3.28 -35.56
CA PRO A 446 -3.66 -3.49 -34.12
C PRO A 446 -4.48 -2.46 -33.35
N ILE A 447 -5.11 -2.86 -32.24
CA ILE A 447 -5.89 -1.89 -31.46
C ILE A 447 -5.02 -0.82 -30.81
N SER A 448 -3.72 -1.06 -30.63
CA SER A 448 -2.74 -0.05 -30.20
C SER A 448 -2.54 1.11 -31.17
N ALA A 449 -2.93 0.95 -32.46
CA ALA A 449 -2.85 2.01 -33.44
C ALA A 449 -3.97 3.07 -33.32
N TYR A 450 -5.02 2.76 -32.55
CA TYR A 450 -6.13 3.70 -32.37
C TYR A 450 -5.82 4.77 -31.32
N GLN A 451 -6.18 6.00 -31.65
CA GLN A 451 -5.97 7.16 -30.79
C GLN A 451 -6.48 6.96 -29.35
N LEU A 452 -7.70 6.42 -29.20
CA LEU A 452 -8.29 6.19 -27.87
C LEU A 452 -7.49 5.17 -27.06
N THR A 453 -6.93 4.15 -27.68
CA THR A 453 -6.07 3.17 -27.01
C THR A 453 -4.77 3.84 -26.53
N GLN A 454 -4.12 4.61 -27.39
CA GLN A 454 -2.91 5.36 -27.04
C GLN A 454 -3.19 6.35 -25.88
N TYR A 455 -4.29 7.10 -25.97
CA TYR A 455 -4.73 8.02 -24.92
C TYR A 455 -4.93 7.31 -23.58
N LYS A 456 -5.61 6.15 -23.58
CA LYS A 456 -5.83 5.35 -22.35
C LYS A 456 -4.53 4.81 -21.78
N LEU A 457 -3.65 4.25 -22.59
CA LEU A 457 -2.33 3.76 -22.15
C LEU A 457 -1.48 4.91 -21.59
N GLY A 458 -1.51 6.09 -22.20
CA GLY A 458 -0.84 7.28 -21.70
C GLY A 458 -1.33 7.69 -20.30
N ARG A 459 -2.64 7.68 -20.07
CA ARG A 459 -3.22 7.95 -18.75
C ARG A 459 -2.89 6.87 -17.71
N MET A 460 -2.96 5.58 -18.10
CA MET A 460 -2.60 4.47 -17.22
C MET A 460 -1.16 4.61 -16.72
N ALA A 461 -0.22 4.82 -17.63
CA ALA A 461 1.19 4.99 -17.30
C ALA A 461 1.45 6.25 -16.46
N THR A 462 0.79 7.37 -16.78
CA THR A 462 0.92 8.63 -16.02
C THR A 462 0.51 8.47 -14.57
N ARG A 463 -0.63 7.86 -14.29
CA ARG A 463 -1.13 7.64 -12.93
C ARG A 463 -0.29 6.61 -12.17
N LEU A 464 0.16 5.55 -12.84
CA LEU A 464 1.09 4.58 -12.27
C LEU A 464 2.42 5.23 -11.88
N ALA A 465 2.97 6.10 -12.74
CA ALA A 465 4.19 6.84 -12.46
C ALA A 465 4.06 7.72 -11.20
N ALA A 466 2.94 8.44 -11.07
CA ALA A 466 2.68 9.28 -9.90
C ALA A 466 2.56 8.45 -8.61
N ALA A 467 1.83 7.35 -8.65
CA ALA A 467 1.68 6.43 -7.50
C ALA A 467 3.02 5.81 -7.09
N ARG A 468 3.84 5.37 -8.08
CA ARG A 468 5.18 4.81 -7.83
C ARG A 468 6.09 5.84 -7.19
N GLN A 469 6.17 7.03 -7.75
CA GLN A 469 7.09 8.04 -7.25
C GLN A 469 6.69 8.59 -5.87
N LEU A 470 5.39 8.68 -5.57
CA LEU A 470 4.93 8.98 -4.21
C LEU A 470 5.34 7.88 -3.22
N THR A 471 5.16 6.62 -3.60
CA THR A 471 5.52 5.45 -2.76
C THR A 471 7.04 5.41 -2.50
N TYR A 472 7.86 5.63 -3.52
CA TYR A 472 9.31 5.66 -3.38
C TYR A 472 9.81 6.88 -2.58
N ALA A 473 9.16 8.04 -2.75
CA ALA A 473 9.50 9.23 -1.96
C ALA A 473 9.22 9.01 -0.47
N ALA A 474 8.07 8.41 -0.13
CA ALA A 474 7.74 8.04 1.24
C ALA A 474 8.72 7.01 1.83
N ALA A 475 9.17 6.03 1.04
CA ALA A 475 10.15 5.05 1.46
C ALA A 475 11.51 5.70 1.75
N ARG A 476 12.02 6.56 0.85
CA ARG A 476 13.26 7.31 1.08
C ARG A 476 13.20 8.22 2.30
N ALA A 477 12.06 8.86 2.55
CA ALA A 477 11.88 9.70 3.72
C ALA A 477 11.92 8.88 5.02
N MET A 478 11.35 7.67 5.00
CA MET A 478 11.42 6.74 6.13
C MET A 478 12.86 6.28 6.39
N ASP A 479 13.63 5.97 5.36
CA ASP A 479 15.05 5.61 5.47
C ASP A 479 15.89 6.77 6.01
N ALA A 480 15.52 8.00 5.70
CA ALA A 480 16.13 9.22 6.26
C ALA A 480 15.67 9.52 7.72
N GLY A 481 14.88 8.66 8.34
CA GLY A 481 14.43 8.81 9.73
C GLY A 481 13.27 9.79 9.94
N SER A 482 12.60 10.21 8.89
CA SER A 482 11.41 11.08 9.01
C SER A 482 10.20 10.31 9.57
N ASP A 483 9.31 11.00 10.30
CA ASP A 483 7.98 10.45 10.61
C ASP A 483 7.12 10.49 9.33
N THR A 484 6.93 9.34 8.73
CA THR A 484 6.28 9.19 7.43
C THR A 484 4.88 8.59 7.52
N GLY A 485 4.25 8.64 8.69
CA GLY A 485 2.90 8.10 8.87
C GLY A 485 1.87 8.70 7.91
N LEU A 486 2.01 9.98 7.60
CA LEU A 486 1.17 10.70 6.63
C LEU A 486 1.47 10.27 5.19
N GLU A 487 2.73 10.30 4.78
CA GLU A 487 3.16 9.98 3.42
C GLU A 487 2.89 8.51 3.06
N ALA A 488 3.10 7.59 4.01
CA ALA A 488 2.75 6.18 3.85
C ALA A 488 1.24 5.97 3.64
N ALA A 489 0.41 6.74 4.37
CA ALA A 489 -1.04 6.71 4.19
C ALA A 489 -1.46 7.29 2.83
N MET A 490 -0.85 8.39 2.39
CA MET A 490 -1.07 9.00 1.08
C MET A 490 -0.64 8.07 -0.05
N ALA A 491 0.53 7.44 0.06
CA ALA A 491 1.03 6.47 -0.92
C ALA A 491 0.07 5.29 -1.07
N LYS A 492 -0.38 4.71 0.05
CA LYS A 492 -1.36 3.62 0.05
C LYS A 492 -2.69 4.04 -0.57
N LEU A 493 -3.22 5.21 -0.20
CA LEU A 493 -4.48 5.72 -0.72
C LEU A 493 -4.44 5.81 -2.24
N LEU A 494 -3.48 6.56 -2.78
CA LEU A 494 -3.36 6.80 -4.22
C LEU A 494 -3.05 5.52 -5.00
N ALA A 495 -2.06 4.75 -4.57
CA ALA A 495 -1.62 3.57 -5.30
C ALA A 495 -2.74 2.50 -5.37
N SER A 496 -3.53 2.34 -4.29
CA SER A 496 -4.67 1.43 -4.27
C SER A 496 -5.76 1.85 -5.27
N ASP A 497 -6.08 3.14 -5.33
CA ASP A 497 -7.08 3.66 -6.27
C ASP A 497 -6.62 3.54 -7.72
N VAL A 498 -5.33 3.83 -7.95
CA VAL A 498 -4.72 3.65 -9.28
C VAL A 498 -4.77 2.18 -9.70
N ALA A 499 -4.47 1.24 -8.81
CA ALA A 499 -4.49 -0.18 -9.13
C ALA A 499 -5.89 -0.68 -9.51
N VAL A 500 -6.92 -0.29 -8.76
CA VAL A 500 -8.30 -0.65 -9.09
C VAL A 500 -8.70 -0.08 -10.44
N TRP A 501 -8.47 1.20 -10.66
CA TRP A 501 -8.84 1.85 -11.91
C TRP A 501 -8.05 1.30 -13.11
N LEU A 502 -6.73 1.14 -12.98
CA LEU A 502 -5.83 0.71 -14.06
C LEU A 502 -6.12 -0.73 -14.50
N THR A 503 -6.36 -1.64 -13.54
CA THR A 503 -6.70 -3.03 -13.87
C THR A 503 -8.03 -3.14 -14.59
N GLN A 504 -9.04 -2.33 -14.21
CA GLN A 504 -10.33 -2.24 -14.91
C GLN A 504 -10.20 -1.67 -16.32
N GLU A 505 -9.44 -0.59 -16.52
CA GLU A 505 -9.15 -0.06 -17.87
C GLU A 505 -8.42 -1.10 -18.73
N GLY A 506 -7.46 -1.81 -18.16
CA GLY A 506 -6.77 -2.92 -18.84
C GLY A 506 -7.76 -4.03 -19.25
N GLN A 507 -8.65 -4.42 -18.35
CA GLN A 507 -9.67 -5.42 -18.63
C GLN A 507 -10.58 -5.00 -19.80
N LEU A 508 -11.02 -3.74 -19.82
CA LEU A 508 -11.84 -3.19 -20.90
C LEU A 508 -11.10 -3.20 -22.25
N LEU A 509 -9.80 -2.88 -22.25
CA LEU A 509 -8.98 -2.94 -23.46
C LEU A 509 -8.78 -4.37 -23.99
N HIS A 510 -8.88 -5.38 -23.14
CA HIS A 510 -8.88 -6.79 -23.55
C HIS A 510 -10.26 -7.25 -24.10
N GLY A 511 -11.34 -6.49 -23.88
CA GLY A 511 -12.69 -6.87 -24.26
C GLY A 511 -13.13 -8.18 -23.59
N GLY A 512 -13.83 -9.06 -24.31
CA GLY A 512 -14.32 -10.33 -23.75
C GLY A 512 -13.22 -11.22 -23.15
N TRP A 513 -12.01 -11.20 -23.74
CA TRP A 513 -10.86 -11.92 -23.20
C TRP A 513 -10.39 -11.36 -21.85
N GLY A 514 -10.66 -10.10 -21.56
CA GLY A 514 -10.39 -9.52 -20.24
C GLY A 514 -11.26 -10.09 -19.11
N TYR A 515 -12.40 -10.69 -19.45
CA TYR A 515 -13.31 -11.35 -18.50
C TYR A 515 -13.03 -12.85 -18.36
N ALA A 516 -12.23 -13.44 -19.26
CA ALA A 516 -11.89 -14.84 -19.21
C ALA A 516 -10.76 -15.13 -18.21
N GLU A 517 -10.88 -16.21 -17.44
CA GLU A 517 -9.87 -16.63 -16.45
C GLU A 517 -8.52 -17.00 -17.08
N GLU A 518 -8.50 -17.32 -18.38
CA GLU A 518 -7.28 -17.61 -19.13
C GLU A 518 -6.35 -16.40 -19.25
N THR A 519 -6.92 -15.20 -19.17
CA THR A 519 -6.17 -13.95 -19.31
C THR A 519 -5.80 -13.39 -17.95
N PRO A 520 -4.51 -13.13 -17.67
CA PRO A 520 -4.06 -12.68 -16.35
C PRO A 520 -4.76 -11.41 -15.84
N ILE A 521 -5.26 -10.55 -16.73
CA ILE A 521 -5.89 -9.29 -16.35
C ILE A 521 -7.15 -9.51 -15.48
N SER A 522 -7.90 -10.60 -15.69
CA SER A 522 -9.08 -10.93 -14.88
C SER A 522 -8.71 -11.14 -13.42
N ARG A 523 -7.61 -11.85 -13.15
CA ARG A 523 -7.06 -12.03 -11.80
C ARG A 523 -6.61 -10.69 -11.20
N TYR A 524 -5.92 -9.85 -11.98
CA TYR A 524 -5.45 -8.55 -11.49
C TYR A 524 -6.60 -7.65 -11.06
N VAL A 525 -7.75 -7.69 -11.73
CA VAL A 525 -8.94 -6.93 -11.35
C VAL A 525 -9.46 -7.36 -9.98
N VAL A 526 -9.62 -8.66 -9.73
CA VAL A 526 -10.15 -9.12 -8.44
C VAL A 526 -9.12 -8.95 -7.31
N ASP A 527 -7.83 -9.12 -7.61
CA ASP A 527 -6.74 -8.89 -6.65
C ASP A 527 -6.62 -7.41 -6.27
N ALA A 528 -6.84 -6.48 -7.22
CA ALA A 528 -6.76 -5.05 -6.94
C ALA A 528 -7.82 -4.58 -5.92
N GLN A 529 -8.98 -5.22 -5.88
CA GLN A 529 -10.11 -4.78 -5.04
C GLN A 529 -9.83 -4.86 -3.54
N VAL A 530 -8.91 -5.70 -3.08
CA VAL A 530 -8.56 -5.77 -1.66
C VAL A 530 -7.68 -4.60 -1.21
N LEU A 531 -6.90 -3.99 -2.12
CA LEU A 531 -5.92 -2.95 -1.81
C LEU A 531 -6.52 -1.71 -1.12
N PRO A 532 -7.68 -1.15 -1.54
CA PRO A 532 -8.30 -0.03 -0.83
C PRO A 532 -9.00 -0.43 0.48
N ILE A 533 -9.09 -1.73 0.80
CA ILE A 533 -9.82 -2.26 1.95
C ILE A 533 -8.90 -2.52 3.14
N PHE A 534 -7.90 -3.39 3.00
CA PHE A 534 -7.01 -3.78 4.09
C PHE A 534 -5.97 -2.69 4.42
N GLU A 535 -5.26 -2.82 5.54
CA GLU A 535 -4.26 -1.84 6.06
C GLU A 535 -4.84 -0.43 6.22
N GLY A 536 -6.14 -0.34 6.49
CA GLY A 536 -6.93 0.88 6.60
C GLY A 536 -7.80 1.12 5.36
N VAL A 537 -9.12 0.93 5.54
CA VAL A 537 -10.09 1.16 4.46
C VAL A 537 -10.06 2.62 4.02
N ARG A 538 -10.22 2.83 2.71
CA ARG A 538 -10.09 4.13 2.03
C ARG A 538 -10.69 5.34 2.79
N PRO A 539 -11.98 5.36 3.21
CA PRO A 539 -12.55 6.53 3.91
C PRO A 539 -11.89 6.80 5.25
N ILE A 540 -11.55 5.75 6.00
CA ILE A 540 -10.89 5.90 7.30
C ILE A 540 -9.46 6.42 7.13
N LEU A 541 -8.75 5.94 6.12
CA LEU A 541 -7.40 6.43 5.82
C LEU A 541 -7.43 7.92 5.44
N ALA A 542 -8.37 8.33 4.58
CA ALA A 542 -8.54 9.72 4.18
C ALA A 542 -8.91 10.61 5.38
N LEU A 543 -9.87 10.20 6.21
CA LEU A 543 -10.43 11.04 7.28
C LEU A 543 -9.63 10.97 8.59
N LYS A 544 -9.37 9.74 9.09
CA LYS A 544 -8.81 9.56 10.44
C LYS A 544 -7.28 9.54 10.46
N VAL A 545 -6.63 9.44 9.29
CA VAL A 545 -5.17 9.51 9.18
C VAL A 545 -4.77 10.79 8.45
N ILE A 546 -5.07 10.91 7.16
CA ILE A 546 -4.57 12.01 6.34
C ILE A 546 -5.21 13.36 6.74
N ALA A 547 -6.53 13.49 6.68
CA ALA A 547 -7.20 14.75 7.04
C ALA A 547 -6.89 15.13 8.49
N ARG A 548 -6.92 14.19 9.43
CA ARG A 548 -6.62 14.47 10.82
C ARG A 548 -5.22 15.07 11.02
N GLN A 549 -4.20 14.54 10.35
CA GLN A 549 -2.83 15.09 10.44
C GLN A 549 -2.70 16.44 9.75
N LEU A 550 -3.36 16.63 8.61
CA LEU A 550 -3.35 17.92 7.90
C LEU A 550 -4.08 19.04 8.69
N LEU A 551 -5.13 18.68 9.40
CA LEU A 551 -6.01 19.64 10.09
C LEU A 551 -5.64 19.88 11.54
N SER A 552 -4.96 18.95 12.22
CA SER A 552 -4.46 19.17 13.57
C SER A 552 -3.28 20.15 13.53
N VAL A 553 -3.34 21.17 14.38
CA VAL A 553 -2.13 21.93 14.73
C VAL A 553 -1.42 21.03 15.76
N LEU A 554 -0.36 20.35 15.33
CA LEU A 554 0.51 19.65 16.27
C LEU A 554 1.16 20.70 17.18
N PRO A 555 1.17 20.47 18.52
CA PRO A 555 1.85 21.37 19.46
C PRO A 555 3.35 21.39 19.23
#